data_899ac6f253afb73b70af5dc6cc9c2683
#
_entry.id   899ac6f253afb73b70af5dc6cc9c2683
#
_cell.length_a   1.000
_cell.length_b   1.000
_cell.length_c   1.000
_cell.angle_alpha   90.00
_cell.angle_beta   90.00
_cell.angle_gamma   90.00
#
_symmetry.space_group_name_H-M   'P 1'
#
loop_
_entity.id
_entity.type
_entity.pdbx_description
1 polymer ?
#
loop_
_entity_poly.entity_id
_entity_poly.type
_entity_poly.pdbx_seq_one_letter_code
_entity_poly.pdbx_strand_id
1 'polypeptide(L)'
;MSYSLKWDLEGIFPGGSQSAELAAKLERMHESLAVYKDEVKSFSPIKEMQEMGQLVRILEQTEEIEKAVSQVVAFLECLTAQDVHDTKADQLNGEAYSLISEFQTAFTGFTIKLVDIDDALWGELLKDPSLSEIAFYLNEKREQGKERLSEAEEALINSLKVDGYIGWSTHYDSLVKTIEIPYTDKDGKEVLLSAGQAFNKMMDDPDPEVRKELFVKWEKAWHEKAPLFADTLNHLGGFRLADYKAHGVTDFMKEPLQYNRMKKETLDVMWDVIAKNKQPFVDFLNRKAQIFGKEKLSWVDV
;
A
#
# COMPACT_ATOMS: atom_id res chain seq x y z
N MET A 1 -26.85 22.14 -7.81
CA MET A 1 -25.51 22.01 -8.43
C MET A 1 -25.26 20.53 -8.60
N SER A 2 -25.01 20.04 -9.82
CA SER A 2 -24.58 18.65 -10.01
C SER A 2 -23.04 18.67 -9.99
N TYR A 3 -22.43 17.89 -9.14
CA TYR A 3 -20.99 17.68 -9.15
C TYR A 3 -20.62 16.71 -10.28
N SER A 4 -19.39 16.87 -10.83
CA SER A 4 -18.84 15.91 -11.76
C SER A 4 -18.66 14.56 -11.07
N LEU A 5 -19.00 13.47 -11.77
CA LEU A 5 -18.71 12.10 -11.31
C LEU A 5 -17.28 11.64 -11.64
N LYS A 6 -16.53 12.47 -12.37
CA LYS A 6 -15.12 12.22 -12.69
C LYS A 6 -14.22 13.18 -11.93
N TRP A 7 -13.08 12.68 -11.49
CA TRP A 7 -12.05 13.51 -10.87
C TRP A 7 -11.46 14.47 -11.89
N ASP A 8 -11.11 15.67 -11.44
CA ASP A 8 -10.31 16.62 -12.22
C ASP A 8 -8.82 16.39 -11.90
N LEU A 9 -8.18 15.54 -12.69
CA LEU A 9 -6.76 15.22 -12.55
C LEU A 9 -5.87 16.15 -13.40
N GLU A 10 -6.47 17.00 -14.25
CA GLU A 10 -5.75 17.94 -15.11
C GLU A 10 -4.96 18.99 -14.32
N GLY A 11 -5.39 19.29 -13.09
CA GLY A 11 -4.69 20.22 -12.18
C GLY A 11 -3.41 19.66 -11.60
N ILE A 12 -3.12 18.35 -11.76
CA ILE A 12 -1.89 17.71 -11.23
C ILE A 12 -0.90 17.49 -12.37
N PHE A 13 -1.28 16.71 -13.38
CA PHE A 13 -0.51 16.49 -14.59
C PHE A 13 -1.44 16.56 -15.81
N PRO A 14 -1.50 17.73 -16.51
CA PRO A 14 -2.36 17.92 -17.66
C PRO A 14 -2.10 16.87 -18.75
N GLY A 15 -3.17 16.27 -19.28
CA GLY A 15 -3.06 15.21 -20.30
C GLY A 15 -2.99 13.80 -19.73
N GLY A 16 -3.14 13.60 -18.44
CA GLY A 16 -3.21 12.28 -17.80
C GLY A 16 -1.96 11.44 -18.05
N SER A 17 -2.12 10.20 -18.52
CA SER A 17 -1.02 9.29 -18.84
C SER A 17 -0.15 9.76 -20.01
N GLN A 18 -0.62 10.73 -20.83
CA GLN A 18 0.13 11.35 -21.92
C GLN A 18 0.82 12.66 -21.52
N SER A 19 0.78 13.03 -20.25
CA SER A 19 1.33 14.29 -19.75
C SER A 19 2.83 14.41 -19.97
N ALA A 20 3.26 15.48 -20.63
CA ALA A 20 4.68 15.81 -20.79
C ALA A 20 5.34 16.14 -19.43
N GLU A 21 4.58 16.73 -18.50
CA GLU A 21 5.07 17.06 -17.15
C GLU A 21 5.30 15.79 -16.32
N LEU A 22 4.39 14.80 -16.43
CA LEU A 22 4.56 13.48 -15.79
C LEU A 22 5.80 12.77 -16.35
N ALA A 23 5.95 12.75 -17.67
CA ALA A 23 7.12 12.13 -18.32
C ALA A 23 8.43 12.79 -17.87
N ALA A 24 8.49 14.14 -17.86
CA ALA A 24 9.65 14.88 -17.37
C ALA A 24 9.91 14.67 -15.86
N LYS A 25 8.86 14.42 -15.08
CA LYS A 25 9.03 14.09 -13.66
C LYS A 25 9.63 12.70 -13.47
N LEU A 26 9.19 11.70 -14.21
CA LEU A 26 9.75 10.34 -14.19
C LEU A 26 11.24 10.37 -14.62
N GLU A 27 11.58 11.11 -15.66
CA GLU A 27 12.98 11.28 -16.09
C GLU A 27 13.85 11.88 -14.97
N ARG A 28 13.40 12.97 -14.34
CA ARG A 28 14.10 13.56 -13.19
C ARG A 28 14.23 12.58 -12.01
N MET A 29 13.23 11.72 -11.80
CA MET A 29 13.32 10.69 -10.74
C MET A 29 14.42 9.67 -11.05
N HIS A 30 14.57 9.23 -12.30
CA HIS A 30 15.67 8.37 -12.71
C HIS A 30 17.04 9.03 -12.46
N GLU A 31 17.20 10.29 -12.83
CA GLU A 31 18.44 11.06 -12.61
C GLU A 31 18.74 11.22 -11.10
N SER A 32 17.74 11.63 -10.31
CA SER A 32 17.89 11.80 -8.86
C SER A 32 18.24 10.49 -8.16
N LEU A 33 17.62 9.38 -8.60
CA LEU A 33 17.91 8.06 -8.05
C LEU A 33 19.33 7.59 -8.39
N ALA A 34 19.84 7.89 -9.58
CA ALA A 34 21.22 7.57 -9.94
C ALA A 34 22.20 8.29 -9.03
N VAL A 35 22.02 9.60 -8.81
CA VAL A 35 22.84 10.41 -7.88
C VAL A 35 22.75 9.87 -6.45
N TYR A 36 21.53 9.57 -5.99
CA TYR A 36 21.29 9.01 -4.66
C TYR A 36 22.02 7.68 -4.45
N LYS A 37 21.98 6.77 -5.42
CA LYS A 37 22.68 5.46 -5.36
C LYS A 37 24.19 5.65 -5.21
N ASP A 38 24.78 6.59 -5.92
CA ASP A 38 26.20 6.90 -5.84
C ASP A 38 26.59 7.52 -4.47
N GLU A 39 25.74 8.44 -3.95
CA GLU A 39 25.93 9.03 -2.61
C GLU A 39 25.85 7.95 -1.52
N VAL A 40 24.83 7.10 -1.56
CA VAL A 40 24.67 6.00 -0.60
C VAL A 40 25.83 5.00 -0.70
N LYS A 41 26.28 4.68 -1.91
CA LYS A 41 27.43 3.78 -2.12
C LYS A 41 28.70 4.33 -1.51
N SER A 42 28.96 5.62 -1.67
CA SER A 42 30.14 6.31 -1.13
C SER A 42 30.07 6.59 0.37
N PHE A 43 28.85 6.56 0.96
CA PHE A 43 28.65 6.82 2.38
C PHE A 43 29.35 5.75 3.23
N SER A 44 30.09 6.22 4.24
CA SER A 44 30.69 5.39 5.28
C SER A 44 30.13 5.77 6.64
N PRO A 45 30.03 4.82 7.59
CA PRO A 45 29.58 5.12 8.94
C PRO A 45 30.37 6.29 9.55
N ILE A 46 29.65 7.30 10.05
CA ILE A 46 30.19 8.53 10.63
C ILE A 46 31.00 8.19 11.88
N LYS A 47 32.18 8.78 12.01
CA LYS A 47 33.08 8.63 13.18
C LYS A 47 33.18 9.89 14.02
N GLU A 48 32.89 11.04 13.44
CA GLU A 48 32.96 12.36 14.09
C GLU A 48 31.81 13.26 13.63
N MET A 49 31.35 14.19 14.48
CA MET A 49 30.24 15.13 14.15
C MET A 49 30.47 15.92 12.87
N GLN A 50 31.71 16.25 12.54
CA GLN A 50 32.08 17.02 11.36
C GLN A 50 31.74 16.30 10.04
N GLU A 51 31.58 14.97 10.07
CA GLU A 51 31.24 14.14 8.90
C GLU A 51 29.73 14.09 8.62
N MET A 52 28.90 14.72 9.46
CA MET A 52 27.43 14.67 9.38
C MET A 52 26.87 15.19 8.05
N GLY A 53 27.59 16.06 7.34
CA GLY A 53 27.09 16.71 6.13
C GLY A 53 26.65 15.74 5.02
N GLN A 54 27.29 14.58 4.87
CA GLN A 54 26.85 13.58 3.89
C GLN A 54 25.57 12.87 4.35
N LEU A 55 25.44 12.55 5.63
CA LEU A 55 24.22 11.98 6.21
C LEU A 55 23.01 12.88 5.94
N VAL A 56 23.14 14.19 6.23
CA VAL A 56 22.05 15.15 6.01
C VAL A 56 21.67 15.21 4.54
N ARG A 57 22.63 15.30 3.61
CA ARG A 57 22.32 15.31 2.17
C ARG A 57 21.59 14.05 1.69
N ILE A 58 22.01 12.87 2.15
CA ILE A 58 21.32 11.62 1.80
C ILE A 58 19.88 11.63 2.30
N LEU A 59 19.64 12.15 3.51
CA LEU A 59 18.29 12.24 4.09
C LEU A 59 17.41 13.25 3.33
N GLU A 60 17.96 14.40 2.93
CA GLU A 60 17.26 15.37 2.09
C GLU A 60 16.90 14.77 0.72
N GLN A 61 17.82 14.05 0.09
CA GLN A 61 17.56 13.36 -1.17
C GLN A 61 16.51 12.24 -0.98
N THR A 62 16.56 11.50 0.14
CA THR A 62 15.55 10.50 0.50
C THR A 62 14.16 11.13 0.52
N GLU A 63 14.01 12.25 1.23
CA GLU A 63 12.74 12.97 1.34
C GLU A 63 12.21 13.42 -0.04
N GLU A 64 13.07 14.00 -0.88
CA GLU A 64 12.68 14.46 -2.21
C GLU A 64 12.27 13.31 -3.15
N ILE A 65 12.98 12.16 -3.09
CA ILE A 65 12.60 10.98 -3.87
C ILE A 65 11.29 10.40 -3.37
N GLU A 66 11.09 10.26 -2.06
CA GLU A 66 9.84 9.75 -1.49
C GLU A 66 8.64 10.62 -1.85
N LYS A 67 8.77 11.95 -1.80
CA LYS A 67 7.74 12.90 -2.24
C LYS A 67 7.41 12.72 -3.72
N ALA A 68 8.43 12.62 -4.57
CA ALA A 68 8.24 12.46 -6.00
C ALA A 68 7.54 11.14 -6.34
N VAL A 69 8.00 10.03 -5.74
CA VAL A 69 7.40 8.70 -5.88
C VAL A 69 5.94 8.71 -5.43
N SER A 70 5.66 9.21 -4.23
CA SER A 70 4.30 9.25 -3.67
C SER A 70 3.34 10.03 -4.57
N GLN A 71 3.77 11.16 -5.12
CA GLN A 71 2.96 11.97 -6.03
C GLN A 71 2.66 11.22 -7.34
N VAL A 72 3.69 10.61 -7.95
CA VAL A 72 3.54 9.90 -9.24
C VAL A 72 2.65 8.67 -9.07
N VAL A 73 2.89 7.84 -8.06
CA VAL A 73 2.10 6.63 -7.82
C VAL A 73 0.65 6.98 -7.52
N ALA A 74 0.38 7.91 -6.61
CA ALA A 74 -0.99 8.32 -6.28
C ALA A 74 -1.74 8.86 -7.52
N PHE A 75 -1.07 9.62 -8.38
CA PHE A 75 -1.67 10.11 -9.63
C PHE A 75 -1.99 8.97 -10.60
N LEU A 76 -1.06 8.05 -10.81
CA LEU A 76 -1.24 6.90 -11.71
C LEU A 76 -2.33 5.94 -11.21
N GLU A 77 -2.42 5.73 -9.90
CA GLU A 77 -3.52 4.96 -9.28
C GLU A 77 -4.88 5.64 -9.50
N CYS A 78 -4.94 6.97 -9.41
CA CYS A 78 -6.16 7.71 -9.75
C CYS A 78 -6.54 7.57 -11.23
N LEU A 79 -5.56 7.60 -12.14
CA LEU A 79 -5.82 7.40 -13.57
C LEU A 79 -6.37 6.01 -13.87
N THR A 80 -5.73 4.95 -13.35
CA THR A 80 -6.17 3.56 -13.56
C THR A 80 -7.52 3.29 -12.90
N ALA A 81 -7.83 3.93 -11.77
CA ALA A 81 -9.15 3.86 -11.14
C ALA A 81 -10.23 4.61 -11.95
N GLN A 82 -9.88 5.71 -12.62
CA GLN A 82 -10.79 6.48 -13.46
C GLN A 82 -11.07 5.80 -14.79
N ASP A 83 -10.05 5.18 -15.39
CA ASP A 83 -10.13 4.42 -16.65
C ASP A 83 -9.28 3.15 -16.56
N VAL A 84 -9.93 2.03 -16.32
CA VAL A 84 -9.30 0.71 -16.21
C VAL A 84 -8.71 0.19 -17.53
N HIS A 85 -8.95 0.89 -18.64
CA HIS A 85 -8.42 0.56 -19.97
C HIS A 85 -7.24 1.44 -20.39
N ASP A 86 -6.78 2.35 -19.52
CA ASP A 86 -5.59 3.17 -19.76
C ASP A 86 -4.32 2.32 -19.61
N THR A 87 -3.98 1.59 -20.67
CA THR A 87 -2.77 0.74 -20.71
C THR A 87 -1.47 1.55 -20.58
N LYS A 88 -1.48 2.85 -20.91
CA LYS A 88 -0.31 3.71 -20.75
C LYS A 88 -0.09 4.03 -19.27
N ALA A 89 -1.15 4.27 -18.51
CA ALA A 89 -1.07 4.44 -17.06
C ALA A 89 -0.54 3.17 -16.39
N ASP A 90 -0.99 1.97 -16.81
CA ASP A 90 -0.47 0.70 -16.31
C ASP A 90 1.04 0.53 -16.59
N GLN A 91 1.52 0.92 -17.78
CA GLN A 91 2.96 0.88 -18.12
C GLN A 91 3.77 1.83 -17.23
N LEU A 92 3.28 3.06 -17.02
CA LEU A 92 3.96 4.05 -16.17
C LEU A 92 3.95 3.62 -14.70
N ASN A 93 2.91 2.93 -14.23
CA ASN A 93 2.89 2.31 -12.90
C ASN A 93 4.01 1.26 -12.76
N GLY A 94 4.19 0.40 -13.77
CA GLY A 94 5.28 -0.57 -13.77
C GLY A 94 6.66 0.10 -13.68
N GLU A 95 6.88 1.20 -14.42
CA GLU A 95 8.10 2.00 -14.34
C GLU A 95 8.29 2.63 -12.95
N ALA A 96 7.26 3.23 -12.37
CA ALA A 96 7.29 3.81 -11.04
C ALA A 96 7.61 2.77 -9.97
N TYR A 97 7.04 1.57 -10.03
CA TYR A 97 7.35 0.48 -9.11
C TYR A 97 8.78 -0.03 -9.25
N SER A 98 9.34 -0.03 -10.45
CA SER A 98 10.76 -0.35 -10.66
C SER A 98 11.67 0.67 -9.97
N LEU A 99 11.39 1.98 -10.13
CA LEU A 99 12.11 3.05 -9.43
C LEU A 99 12.01 2.91 -7.90
N ILE A 100 10.84 2.56 -7.38
CA ILE A 100 10.64 2.29 -5.94
C ILE A 100 11.54 1.15 -5.48
N SER A 101 11.59 0.05 -6.22
CA SER A 101 12.42 -1.10 -5.86
C SER A 101 13.90 -0.75 -5.83
N GLU A 102 14.39 0.01 -6.82
CA GLU A 102 15.77 0.48 -6.86
C GLU A 102 16.08 1.44 -5.70
N PHE A 103 15.18 2.37 -5.41
CA PHE A 103 15.30 3.28 -4.27
C PHE A 103 15.33 2.52 -2.95
N GLN A 104 14.40 1.57 -2.74
CA GLN A 104 14.34 0.75 -1.53
C GLN A 104 15.63 -0.06 -1.32
N THR A 105 16.21 -0.58 -2.40
CA THR A 105 17.49 -1.28 -2.35
C THR A 105 18.61 -0.37 -1.87
N ALA A 106 18.74 0.83 -2.46
CA ALA A 106 19.75 1.79 -2.06
C ALA A 106 19.52 2.27 -0.61
N PHE A 107 18.27 2.60 -0.25
CA PHE A 107 17.92 3.03 1.11
C PHE A 107 18.17 1.94 2.15
N THR A 108 17.92 0.68 1.83
CA THR A 108 18.27 -0.47 2.70
C THR A 108 19.76 -0.52 2.94
N GLY A 109 20.59 -0.43 1.89
CA GLY A 109 22.04 -0.36 2.03
C GLY A 109 22.51 0.82 2.89
N PHE A 110 21.86 1.98 2.79
CA PHE A 110 22.13 3.12 3.66
C PHE A 110 21.76 2.83 5.13
N THR A 111 20.58 2.27 5.40
CA THR A 111 20.13 1.99 6.78
C THR A 111 20.98 0.95 7.48
N ILE A 112 21.53 -0.04 6.77
CA ILE A 112 22.49 -1.01 7.30
C ILE A 112 23.75 -0.27 7.80
N LYS A 113 24.27 0.69 7.03
CA LYS A 113 25.47 1.47 7.41
C LYS A 113 25.23 2.37 8.64
N LEU A 114 24.00 2.77 8.91
CA LEU A 114 23.66 3.54 10.13
C LEU A 114 23.88 2.72 11.41
N VAL A 115 23.79 1.39 11.33
CA VAL A 115 23.98 0.49 12.48
C VAL A 115 25.40 0.57 13.02
N ASP A 116 26.38 0.79 12.14
CA ASP A 116 27.81 0.82 12.48
C ASP A 116 28.29 2.15 13.08
N ILE A 117 27.40 3.15 13.18
CA ILE A 117 27.71 4.42 13.87
C ILE A 117 27.70 4.15 15.38
N ASP A 118 28.72 4.64 16.10
CA ASP A 118 28.80 4.53 17.57
C ASP A 118 27.56 5.07 18.27
N ASP A 119 27.07 4.38 19.31
CA ASP A 119 25.80 4.76 19.98
C ASP A 119 25.85 6.13 20.67
N ALA A 120 27.01 6.53 21.23
CA ALA A 120 27.16 7.83 21.87
C ALA A 120 27.15 8.94 20.82
N LEU A 121 27.88 8.75 19.72
CA LEU A 121 27.90 9.67 18.59
C LEU A 121 26.52 9.76 17.94
N TRP A 122 25.80 8.65 17.78
CA TRP A 122 24.43 8.64 17.28
C TRP A 122 23.50 9.49 18.14
N GLY A 123 23.60 9.33 19.46
CA GLY A 123 22.82 10.14 20.41
C GLY A 123 23.15 11.64 20.36
N GLU A 124 24.35 12.03 19.91
CA GLU A 124 24.72 13.43 19.68
C GLU A 124 24.20 13.94 18.34
N LEU A 125 24.35 13.15 17.27
CA LEU A 125 23.84 13.47 15.94
C LEU A 125 22.33 13.78 15.97
N LEU A 126 21.54 13.00 16.70
CA LEU A 126 20.09 13.20 16.80
C LEU A 126 19.69 14.48 17.59
N LYS A 127 20.60 15.16 18.26
CA LYS A 127 20.35 16.45 18.92
C LYS A 127 20.59 17.64 17.99
N ASP A 128 21.23 17.41 16.85
CA ASP A 128 21.47 18.46 15.87
C ASP A 128 20.14 18.96 15.30
N PRO A 129 19.94 20.27 15.12
CA PRO A 129 18.71 20.85 14.57
C PRO A 129 18.27 20.27 13.24
N SER A 130 19.21 19.83 12.38
CA SER A 130 18.91 19.22 11.08
C SER A 130 18.35 17.80 11.18
N LEU A 131 18.53 17.11 12.32
CA LEU A 131 18.12 15.71 12.51
C LEU A 131 17.10 15.53 13.64
N SER A 132 16.99 16.48 14.56
CA SER A 132 16.19 16.35 15.78
C SER A 132 14.69 16.14 15.52
N GLU A 133 14.13 16.77 14.49
CA GLU A 133 12.71 16.61 14.13
C GLU A 133 12.40 15.19 13.61
N ILE A 134 13.38 14.54 12.99
CA ILE A 134 13.25 13.18 12.43
C ILE A 134 13.96 12.12 13.29
N ALA A 135 14.39 12.46 14.51
CA ALA A 135 15.14 11.57 15.39
C ALA A 135 14.42 10.23 15.67
N PHE A 136 13.09 10.28 15.85
CA PHE A 136 12.30 9.07 16.02
C PHE A 136 12.38 8.15 14.78
N TYR A 137 12.19 8.70 13.59
CA TYR A 137 12.27 7.97 12.33
C TYR A 137 13.67 7.37 12.11
N LEU A 138 14.73 8.14 12.39
CA LEU A 138 16.10 7.67 12.24
C LEU A 138 16.44 6.53 13.21
N ASN A 139 15.99 6.61 14.46
CA ASN A 139 16.13 5.52 15.42
C ASN A 139 15.37 4.26 14.95
N GLU A 140 14.14 4.42 14.47
CA GLU A 140 13.35 3.32 13.92
C GLU A 140 14.08 2.64 12.75
N LYS A 141 14.64 3.43 11.81
CA LYS A 141 15.39 2.90 10.67
C LYS A 141 16.69 2.22 11.10
N ARG A 142 17.41 2.76 12.06
CA ARG A 142 18.62 2.14 12.61
C ARG A 142 18.30 0.80 13.27
N GLU A 143 17.25 0.71 14.08
CA GLU A 143 16.82 -0.57 14.69
C GLU A 143 16.39 -1.58 13.62
N GLN A 144 15.64 -1.15 12.61
CA GLN A 144 15.30 -2.02 11.47
C GLN A 144 16.56 -2.48 10.72
N GLY A 145 17.58 -1.64 10.60
CA GLY A 145 18.85 -1.99 9.99
C GLY A 145 19.55 -3.16 10.69
N LYS A 146 19.45 -3.26 12.01
CA LYS A 146 20.02 -4.36 12.80
C LYS A 146 19.39 -5.73 12.49
N GLU A 147 18.19 -5.73 11.93
CA GLU A 147 17.43 -6.94 11.59
C GLU A 147 17.59 -7.34 10.11
N ARG A 148 18.34 -6.56 9.32
CA ARG A 148 18.55 -6.80 7.90
C ARG A 148 19.55 -7.91 7.63
N LEU A 149 19.35 -8.55 6.48
CA LEU A 149 20.34 -9.46 5.88
C LEU A 149 21.53 -8.68 5.30
N SER A 150 22.46 -9.36 4.69
CA SER A 150 23.53 -8.69 3.95
C SER A 150 22.97 -7.83 2.80
N GLU A 151 23.70 -6.79 2.40
CA GLU A 151 23.30 -5.90 1.30
C GLU A 151 22.98 -6.67 0.00
N ALA A 152 23.76 -7.71 -0.30
CA ALA A 152 23.56 -8.55 -1.48
C ALA A 152 22.26 -9.38 -1.40
N GLU A 153 21.94 -9.94 -0.22
CA GLU A 153 20.71 -10.70 -0.01
C GLU A 153 19.48 -9.80 -0.06
N GLU A 154 19.54 -8.63 0.58
CA GLU A 154 18.46 -7.64 0.52
C GLU A 154 18.22 -7.14 -0.91
N ALA A 155 19.27 -6.85 -1.66
CA ALA A 155 19.19 -6.45 -3.06
C ALA A 155 18.54 -7.53 -3.92
N LEU A 156 18.89 -8.80 -3.69
CA LEU A 156 18.27 -9.93 -4.39
C LEU A 156 16.77 -10.06 -4.04
N ILE A 157 16.42 -10.00 -2.75
CA ILE A 157 15.02 -10.07 -2.31
C ILE A 157 14.21 -8.93 -2.90
N ASN A 158 14.72 -7.70 -2.85
CA ASN A 158 14.05 -6.52 -3.41
C ASN A 158 13.84 -6.65 -4.93
N SER A 159 14.81 -7.17 -5.66
CA SER A 159 14.68 -7.43 -7.09
C SER A 159 13.61 -8.48 -7.40
N LEU A 160 13.62 -9.61 -6.67
CA LEU A 160 12.63 -10.68 -6.84
C LEU A 160 11.22 -10.28 -6.40
N LYS A 161 11.11 -9.33 -5.48
CA LYS A 161 9.83 -8.82 -4.96
C LYS A 161 8.97 -8.14 -6.02
N VAL A 162 9.59 -7.56 -7.05
CA VAL A 162 8.87 -6.88 -8.14
C VAL A 162 7.90 -7.85 -8.82
N ASP A 163 8.40 -9.00 -9.27
CA ASP A 163 7.56 -10.01 -9.94
C ASP A 163 6.96 -11.02 -8.96
N GLY A 164 7.67 -11.32 -7.86
CA GLY A 164 7.27 -12.34 -6.89
C GLY A 164 6.18 -11.88 -5.90
N TYR A 165 6.07 -10.57 -5.59
CA TYR A 165 5.09 -10.04 -4.66
C TYR A 165 4.21 -8.96 -5.29
N ILE A 166 4.82 -7.88 -5.80
CA ILE A 166 4.09 -6.76 -6.41
C ILE A 166 3.36 -7.25 -7.66
N GLY A 167 4.01 -8.07 -8.50
CA GLY A 167 3.40 -8.66 -9.68
C GLY A 167 2.15 -9.49 -9.35
N TRP A 168 2.17 -10.28 -8.27
CA TRP A 168 0.98 -11.03 -7.82
C TRP A 168 -0.11 -10.12 -7.25
N SER A 169 0.25 -9.02 -6.59
CA SER A 169 -0.74 -8.00 -6.18
C SER A 169 -1.42 -7.38 -7.39
N THR A 170 -0.66 -6.97 -8.39
CA THR A 170 -1.19 -6.43 -9.67
C THR A 170 -2.04 -7.47 -10.42
N HIS A 171 -1.66 -8.76 -10.33
CA HIS A 171 -2.47 -9.84 -10.90
C HIS A 171 -3.83 -9.97 -10.20
N TYR A 172 -3.89 -9.82 -8.87
CA TYR A 172 -5.15 -9.76 -8.12
C TYR A 172 -6.07 -8.67 -8.67
N ASP A 173 -5.55 -7.46 -8.85
CA ASP A 173 -6.32 -6.33 -9.39
C ASP A 173 -6.80 -6.60 -10.83
N SER A 174 -5.95 -7.25 -11.64
CA SER A 174 -6.32 -7.67 -12.99
C SER A 174 -7.46 -8.70 -12.99
N LEU A 175 -7.46 -9.64 -12.05
CA LEU A 175 -8.57 -10.59 -11.87
C LEU A 175 -9.85 -9.87 -11.44
N VAL A 176 -9.77 -8.92 -10.51
CA VAL A 176 -10.93 -8.12 -10.07
C VAL A 176 -11.57 -7.38 -11.25
N LYS A 177 -10.77 -6.83 -12.16
CA LYS A 177 -11.26 -6.18 -13.40
C LYS A 177 -12.07 -7.12 -14.31
N THR A 178 -11.91 -8.44 -14.18
CA THR A 178 -12.68 -9.44 -14.95
C THR A 178 -13.99 -9.86 -14.30
N ILE A 179 -14.33 -9.30 -13.13
CA ILE A 179 -15.61 -9.56 -12.46
C ILE A 179 -16.67 -8.65 -13.06
N GLU A 180 -17.64 -9.26 -13.71
CA GLU A 180 -18.80 -8.58 -14.31
C GLU A 180 -20.09 -9.16 -13.75
N ILE A 181 -20.96 -8.30 -13.25
CA ILE A 181 -22.22 -8.68 -12.60
C ILE A 181 -23.38 -8.15 -13.46
N PRO A 182 -24.21 -9.04 -14.05
CA PRO A 182 -25.35 -8.63 -14.85
C PRO A 182 -26.45 -8.00 -13.98
N TYR A 183 -26.87 -6.82 -14.36
CA TYR A 183 -27.91 -6.05 -13.68
C TYR A 183 -28.90 -5.46 -14.70
N THR A 184 -30.19 -5.50 -14.36
CA THR A 184 -31.24 -4.83 -15.13
C THR A 184 -31.55 -3.50 -14.45
N ASP A 185 -31.35 -2.39 -15.16
CA ASP A 185 -31.60 -1.06 -14.61
C ASP A 185 -33.12 -0.74 -14.54
N LYS A 186 -33.43 0.45 -14.00
CA LYS A 186 -34.84 0.90 -13.82
C LYS A 186 -35.59 1.05 -15.14
N ASP A 187 -34.88 1.21 -16.24
CA ASP A 187 -35.45 1.34 -17.60
C ASP A 187 -35.56 -0.01 -18.30
N GLY A 188 -35.24 -1.12 -17.61
CA GLY A 188 -35.32 -2.48 -18.14
C GLY A 188 -34.14 -2.85 -19.04
N LYS A 189 -33.04 -2.06 -19.04
CA LYS A 189 -31.85 -2.31 -19.83
C LYS A 189 -30.88 -3.19 -19.06
N GLU A 190 -30.39 -4.22 -19.70
CA GLU A 190 -29.30 -5.05 -19.16
C GLU A 190 -27.97 -4.32 -19.28
N VAL A 191 -27.23 -4.26 -18.16
CA VAL A 191 -25.88 -3.69 -18.04
C VAL A 191 -24.99 -4.63 -17.27
N LEU A 192 -23.68 -4.57 -17.51
CA LEU A 192 -22.66 -5.28 -16.71
C LEU A 192 -22.05 -4.28 -15.73
N LEU A 193 -22.18 -4.58 -14.46
CA LEU A 193 -21.57 -3.80 -13.39
C LEU A 193 -20.22 -4.40 -13.04
N SER A 194 -19.24 -3.54 -12.76
CA SER A 194 -17.97 -3.98 -12.13
C SER A 194 -18.24 -4.47 -10.70
N ALA A 195 -17.27 -5.19 -10.12
CA ALA A 195 -17.34 -5.67 -8.74
C ALA A 195 -17.67 -4.54 -7.74
N GLY A 196 -17.01 -3.37 -7.87
CA GLY A 196 -17.24 -2.21 -7.02
C GLY A 196 -18.61 -1.54 -7.24
N GLN A 197 -19.04 -1.37 -8.50
CA GLN A 197 -20.34 -0.81 -8.80
C GLN A 197 -21.48 -1.68 -8.24
N ALA A 198 -21.38 -3.00 -8.41
CA ALA A 198 -22.36 -3.93 -7.88
C ALA A 198 -22.36 -3.94 -6.34
N PHE A 199 -21.16 -3.87 -5.71
CA PHE A 199 -21.04 -3.79 -4.26
C PHE A 199 -21.68 -2.52 -3.69
N ASN A 200 -21.40 -1.35 -4.27
CA ASN A 200 -22.01 -0.09 -3.84
C ASN A 200 -23.55 -0.14 -3.95
N LYS A 201 -24.05 -0.65 -5.08
CA LYS A 201 -25.50 -0.82 -5.26
C LYS A 201 -26.11 -1.81 -4.27
N MET A 202 -25.42 -2.91 -3.98
CA MET A 202 -25.83 -3.90 -3.00
C MET A 202 -25.90 -3.33 -1.59
N MET A 203 -25.05 -2.36 -1.24
CA MET A 203 -25.05 -1.71 0.08
C MET A 203 -26.06 -0.56 0.20
N ASP A 204 -26.25 0.22 -0.87
CA ASP A 204 -26.94 1.52 -0.80
C ASP A 204 -28.28 1.58 -1.53
N ASP A 205 -28.65 0.57 -2.35
CA ASP A 205 -29.94 0.61 -3.06
C ASP A 205 -31.10 0.59 -2.04
N PRO A 206 -32.07 1.50 -2.15
CA PRO A 206 -33.20 1.57 -1.22
C PRO A 206 -34.11 0.32 -1.28
N ASP A 207 -34.12 -0.40 -2.42
CA ASP A 207 -34.92 -1.61 -2.59
C ASP A 207 -34.18 -2.85 -2.04
N PRO A 208 -34.68 -3.49 -0.98
CA PRO A 208 -34.05 -4.67 -0.38
C PRO A 208 -34.02 -5.87 -1.33
N GLU A 209 -34.96 -5.98 -2.29
CA GLU A 209 -34.94 -7.10 -3.25
C GLU A 209 -33.83 -6.90 -4.28
N VAL A 210 -33.55 -5.67 -4.71
CA VAL A 210 -32.39 -5.34 -5.56
C VAL A 210 -31.07 -5.67 -4.84
N ARG A 211 -30.94 -5.28 -3.56
CA ARG A 211 -29.73 -5.59 -2.78
C ARG A 211 -29.50 -7.09 -2.66
N LYS A 212 -30.57 -7.85 -2.38
CA LYS A 212 -30.50 -9.31 -2.24
C LYS A 212 -30.16 -10.01 -3.57
N GLU A 213 -30.78 -9.59 -4.67
CA GLU A 213 -30.50 -10.12 -6.00
C GLU A 213 -29.01 -9.87 -6.38
N LEU A 214 -28.53 -8.65 -6.17
CA LEU A 214 -27.15 -8.29 -6.44
C LEU A 214 -26.17 -9.06 -5.56
N PHE A 215 -26.49 -9.29 -4.29
CA PHE A 215 -25.68 -10.11 -3.40
C PHE A 215 -25.44 -11.52 -3.96
N VAL A 216 -26.52 -12.18 -4.38
CA VAL A 216 -26.41 -13.53 -4.95
C VAL A 216 -25.59 -13.55 -6.25
N LYS A 217 -25.82 -12.57 -7.13
CA LYS A 217 -25.08 -12.44 -8.39
C LYS A 217 -23.62 -12.13 -8.15
N TRP A 218 -23.33 -11.26 -7.17
CA TRP A 218 -21.97 -10.88 -6.78
C TRP A 218 -21.21 -12.08 -6.21
N GLU A 219 -21.79 -12.82 -5.26
CA GLU A 219 -21.18 -14.04 -4.73
C GLU A 219 -20.89 -15.07 -5.83
N LYS A 220 -21.82 -15.26 -6.75
CA LYS A 220 -21.64 -16.19 -7.88
C LYS A 220 -20.47 -15.78 -8.77
N ALA A 221 -20.39 -14.50 -9.15
CA ALA A 221 -19.33 -14.00 -10.02
C ALA A 221 -17.93 -14.19 -9.39
N TRP A 222 -17.81 -13.93 -8.08
CA TRP A 222 -16.57 -14.18 -7.33
C TRP A 222 -16.28 -15.67 -7.20
N HIS A 223 -17.29 -16.49 -6.93
CA HIS A 223 -17.12 -17.94 -6.78
C HIS A 223 -16.57 -18.58 -8.06
N GLU A 224 -17.03 -18.14 -9.22
CA GLU A 224 -16.56 -18.65 -10.52
C GLU A 224 -15.05 -18.41 -10.74
N LYS A 225 -14.49 -17.37 -10.12
CA LYS A 225 -13.06 -17.03 -10.19
C LYS A 225 -12.27 -17.44 -8.94
N ALA A 226 -12.92 -18.01 -7.92
CA ALA A 226 -12.31 -18.35 -6.64
C ALA A 226 -10.98 -19.14 -6.73
N PRO A 227 -10.83 -20.13 -7.62
CA PRO A 227 -9.55 -20.84 -7.75
C PRO A 227 -8.39 -19.93 -8.16
N LEU A 228 -8.62 -18.95 -9.05
CA LEU A 228 -7.60 -18.02 -9.52
C LEU A 228 -7.20 -17.03 -8.41
N PHE A 229 -8.20 -16.54 -7.66
CA PHE A 229 -7.93 -15.69 -6.49
C PHE A 229 -7.18 -16.46 -5.39
N ALA A 230 -7.57 -17.71 -5.12
CA ALA A 230 -6.89 -18.55 -4.13
C ALA A 230 -5.42 -18.78 -4.52
N ASP A 231 -5.15 -19.05 -5.79
CA ASP A 231 -3.80 -19.24 -6.31
C ASP A 231 -2.96 -17.97 -6.13
N THR A 232 -3.51 -16.82 -6.53
CA THR A 232 -2.87 -15.51 -6.36
C THR A 232 -2.55 -15.20 -4.89
N LEU A 233 -3.51 -15.40 -3.98
CA LEU A 233 -3.31 -15.15 -2.55
C LEU A 233 -2.28 -16.11 -1.94
N ASN A 234 -2.25 -17.38 -2.40
CA ASN A 234 -1.24 -18.35 -1.97
C ASN A 234 0.17 -17.93 -2.39
N HIS A 235 0.35 -17.38 -3.60
CA HIS A 235 1.64 -16.88 -4.05
C HIS A 235 2.08 -15.64 -3.27
N LEU A 236 1.18 -14.69 -3.00
CA LEU A 236 1.45 -13.54 -2.13
C LEU A 236 1.88 -13.98 -0.72
N GLY A 237 1.11 -14.89 -0.12
CA GLY A 237 1.43 -15.46 1.20
C GLY A 237 2.73 -16.24 1.20
N GLY A 238 2.97 -17.05 0.15
CA GLY A 238 4.19 -17.84 -0.01
C GLY A 238 5.45 -17.00 -0.08
N PHE A 239 5.44 -15.92 -0.87
CA PHE A 239 6.55 -14.98 -0.93
C PHE A 239 6.83 -14.38 0.45
N ARG A 240 5.79 -13.88 1.13
CA ARG A 240 5.92 -13.24 2.45
C ARG A 240 6.48 -14.21 3.50
N LEU A 241 6.03 -15.45 3.51
CA LEU A 241 6.55 -16.48 4.42
C LEU A 241 8.01 -16.84 4.12
N ALA A 242 8.41 -16.86 2.84
CA ALA A 242 9.80 -17.08 2.46
C ALA A 242 10.70 -15.93 2.90
N ASP A 243 10.24 -14.69 2.74
CA ASP A 243 10.92 -13.48 3.19
C ASP A 243 11.08 -13.48 4.73
N TYR A 244 10.01 -13.74 5.47
CA TYR A 244 10.06 -13.90 6.93
C TYR A 244 11.05 -14.95 7.38
N LYS A 245 11.08 -16.10 6.69
CA LYS A 245 12.02 -17.17 6.99
C LYS A 245 13.47 -16.74 6.77
N ALA A 246 13.74 -16.01 5.68
CA ALA A 246 15.08 -15.48 5.40
C ALA A 246 15.56 -14.52 6.50
N HIS A 247 14.68 -13.62 6.97
CA HIS A 247 14.96 -12.67 8.06
C HIS A 247 14.83 -13.25 9.48
N GLY A 248 14.60 -14.55 9.63
CA GLY A 248 14.41 -15.20 10.94
C GLY A 248 13.19 -14.72 11.72
N VAL A 249 12.20 -14.13 11.04
CA VAL A 249 10.95 -13.68 11.64
C VAL A 249 10.05 -14.88 11.92
N THR A 250 9.74 -15.12 13.19
CA THR A 250 8.89 -16.23 13.65
C THR A 250 7.49 -15.79 14.05
N ASP A 251 7.31 -14.51 14.38
CA ASP A 251 6.01 -13.91 14.72
C ASP A 251 5.49 -13.12 13.49
N PHE A 252 4.42 -13.62 12.88
CA PHE A 252 3.78 -12.97 11.72
C PHE A 252 3.19 -11.59 12.05
N MET A 253 2.97 -11.27 13.34
CA MET A 253 2.50 -9.96 13.79
C MET A 253 3.60 -8.91 13.88
N LYS A 254 4.87 -9.32 13.85
CA LYS A 254 6.00 -8.41 14.01
C LYS A 254 5.96 -7.27 12.99
N GLU A 255 5.92 -7.60 11.71
CA GLU A 255 5.90 -6.59 10.63
C GLU A 255 4.64 -5.70 10.67
N PRO A 256 3.39 -6.23 10.79
CA PRO A 256 2.21 -5.41 10.96
C PRO A 256 2.28 -4.45 12.15
N LEU A 257 2.80 -4.89 13.29
CA LEU A 257 2.94 -4.05 14.48
C LEU A 257 4.00 -2.95 14.27
N GLN A 258 5.15 -3.29 13.68
CA GLN A 258 6.18 -2.32 13.34
C GLN A 258 5.66 -1.27 12.33
N TYR A 259 4.99 -1.71 11.27
CA TYR A 259 4.42 -0.82 10.26
C TYR A 259 3.40 0.16 10.86
N ASN A 260 2.55 -0.31 11.77
CA ASN A 260 1.57 0.51 12.47
C ASN A 260 2.14 1.24 13.70
N ARG A 261 3.45 1.11 14.00
CA ARG A 261 4.10 1.65 15.21
C ARG A 261 3.33 1.31 16.49
N MET A 262 2.77 0.10 16.53
CA MET A 262 1.91 -0.39 17.59
C MET A 262 2.62 -1.46 18.44
N LYS A 263 2.45 -1.39 19.74
CA LYS A 263 2.90 -2.46 20.63
C LYS A 263 1.87 -3.59 20.66
N LYS A 264 2.35 -4.82 20.87
CA LYS A 264 1.48 -6.00 20.99
C LYS A 264 0.44 -5.83 22.10
N GLU A 265 0.84 -5.29 23.23
CA GLU A 265 -0.06 -5.03 24.36
C GLU A 265 -1.19 -4.07 24.00
N THR A 266 -0.93 -3.06 23.16
CA THR A 266 -1.95 -2.13 22.67
C THR A 266 -2.98 -2.86 21.81
N LEU A 267 -2.52 -3.74 20.91
CA LEU A 267 -3.40 -4.57 20.08
C LEU A 267 -4.25 -5.51 20.95
N ASP A 268 -3.63 -6.19 21.92
CA ASP A 268 -4.31 -7.12 22.82
C ASP A 268 -5.40 -6.41 23.65
N VAL A 269 -5.09 -5.22 24.18
CA VAL A 269 -6.08 -4.39 24.91
C VAL A 269 -7.21 -3.93 23.98
N MET A 270 -6.91 -3.52 22.77
CA MET A 270 -7.93 -3.12 21.78
C MET A 270 -8.93 -4.26 21.54
N TRP A 271 -8.45 -5.48 21.25
CA TRP A 271 -9.31 -6.64 21.04
C TRP A 271 -10.09 -7.04 22.28
N ASP A 272 -9.48 -6.96 23.45
CA ASP A 272 -10.12 -7.25 24.74
C ASP A 272 -11.27 -6.27 25.02
N VAL A 273 -11.06 -4.97 24.79
CA VAL A 273 -12.10 -3.93 24.90
C VAL A 273 -13.23 -4.16 23.91
N ILE A 274 -12.93 -4.44 22.64
CA ILE A 274 -13.94 -4.75 21.63
C ILE A 274 -14.76 -5.97 22.05
N ALA A 275 -14.10 -7.05 22.44
CA ALA A 275 -14.77 -8.28 22.86
C ALA A 275 -15.68 -8.09 24.07
N LYS A 276 -15.25 -7.30 25.07
CA LYS A 276 -16.03 -6.98 26.27
C LYS A 276 -17.24 -6.07 26.00
N ASN A 277 -17.14 -5.20 25.00
CA ASN A 277 -18.15 -4.18 24.71
C ASN A 277 -18.99 -4.48 23.46
N LYS A 278 -19.00 -5.70 22.95
CA LYS A 278 -19.78 -6.06 21.75
C LYS A 278 -21.31 -6.09 21.99
N GLN A 279 -21.76 -6.27 23.25
CA GLN A 279 -23.18 -6.46 23.55
C GLN A 279 -24.08 -5.29 23.09
N PRO A 280 -23.72 -4.00 23.28
CA PRO A 280 -24.52 -2.89 22.76
C PRO A 280 -24.72 -2.94 21.23
N PHE A 281 -23.73 -3.42 20.47
CA PHE A 281 -23.86 -3.59 19.03
C PHE A 281 -24.81 -4.74 18.66
N VAL A 282 -24.76 -5.84 19.43
CA VAL A 282 -25.69 -6.96 19.27
C VAL A 282 -27.12 -6.50 19.54
N ASP A 283 -27.34 -5.72 20.60
CA ASP A 283 -28.65 -5.17 20.96
C ASP A 283 -29.16 -4.21 19.89
N PHE A 284 -28.27 -3.36 19.34
CA PHE A 284 -28.60 -2.48 18.21
C PHE A 284 -29.05 -3.28 16.98
N LEU A 285 -28.28 -4.31 16.58
CA LEU A 285 -28.62 -5.15 15.43
C LEU A 285 -29.95 -5.91 15.66
N ASN A 286 -30.17 -6.44 16.85
CA ASN A 286 -31.45 -7.07 17.23
C ASN A 286 -32.62 -6.08 17.15
N ARG A 287 -32.42 -4.85 17.61
CA ARG A 287 -33.45 -3.80 17.50
C ARG A 287 -33.75 -3.43 16.04
N LYS A 288 -32.69 -3.33 15.20
CA LYS A 288 -32.84 -3.10 13.76
C LYS A 288 -33.62 -4.24 13.10
N ALA A 289 -33.35 -5.51 13.44
CA ALA A 289 -34.11 -6.66 12.95
C ALA A 289 -35.58 -6.56 13.31
N GLN A 290 -35.91 -6.20 14.56
CA GLN A 290 -37.30 -6.01 15.00
C GLN A 290 -38.04 -4.90 14.21
N ILE A 291 -37.33 -3.77 13.93
CA ILE A 291 -37.88 -2.69 13.13
C ILE A 291 -38.25 -3.15 11.71
N PHE A 292 -37.41 -4.04 11.15
CA PHE A 292 -37.61 -4.64 9.83
C PHE A 292 -38.60 -5.82 9.83
N GLY A 293 -39.15 -6.21 11.00
CA GLY A 293 -40.04 -7.35 11.13
C GLY A 293 -39.33 -8.70 10.87
N LYS A 294 -38.04 -8.77 11.07
CA LYS A 294 -37.18 -9.96 10.86
C LYS A 294 -36.73 -10.56 12.18
N GLU A 295 -36.56 -11.85 12.21
CA GLU A 295 -35.96 -12.55 13.37
C GLU A 295 -34.46 -12.21 13.48
N LYS A 296 -33.76 -12.18 12.35
CA LYS A 296 -32.34 -11.83 12.22
C LYS A 296 -32.12 -11.00 10.98
N LEU A 297 -31.11 -10.13 11.02
CA LEU A 297 -30.62 -9.43 9.84
C LEU A 297 -29.80 -10.38 8.96
N SER A 298 -29.91 -10.19 7.66
CA SER A 298 -28.98 -10.73 6.67
C SER A 298 -27.89 -9.69 6.38
N TRP A 299 -26.85 -10.11 5.65
CA TRP A 299 -25.76 -9.22 5.24
C TRP A 299 -26.25 -7.96 4.50
N VAL A 300 -27.25 -8.10 3.66
CA VAL A 300 -27.85 -6.99 2.89
C VAL A 300 -28.72 -6.04 3.70
N ASP A 301 -28.92 -6.30 4.97
CA ASP A 301 -29.72 -5.48 5.91
C ASP A 301 -28.84 -4.65 6.86
N VAL A 302 -27.52 -4.90 6.91
CA VAL A 302 -26.57 -4.29 7.87
C VAL A 302 -26.00 -2.94 7.38
#